data_bebf91f659f874850c312022b86c01e0
#
_entry.id   bebf91f659f874850c312022b86c01e0
#
_cell.length_a   1.000
_cell.length_b   1.000
_cell.length_c   1.000
_cell.angle_alpha   90.00
_cell.angle_beta   90.00
_cell.angle_gamma   90.00
#
_symmetry.space_group_name_H-M   'P 1'
#
loop_
_entity.id
_entity.type
_entity.pdbx_description
1 polymer ?
#
loop_
_entity_poly.entity_id
_entity_poly.type
_entity_poly.pdbx_seq_one_letter_code
_entity_poly.pdbx_strand_id
1 'polypeptide(L)'
;MIINYNPFLSRRFKIFMLFLSLFSFGCSEIVEVSDISNDQIEIIAPTNNSTLTIENVNFSWGSIEDAEQYKLQIVTPSFEEANQVVLDTTIIATGFNKNLGAGDYQWRVRAENSDYQTVFTTQSFSIEE
;
A
#
# COMPACT_ATOMS: atom_id res chain seq x y z
N MET A 1 -51.73 -12.48 -54.22
CA MET A 1 -50.62 -11.65 -53.73
C MET A 1 -49.42 -12.52 -53.47
N ILE A 2 -48.44 -12.49 -54.36
CA ILE A 2 -47.25 -13.34 -54.26
C ILE A 2 -46.17 -12.51 -53.59
N ILE A 3 -45.77 -12.90 -52.38
CA ILE A 3 -44.66 -12.30 -51.65
C ILE A 3 -43.38 -12.96 -52.15
N ASN A 4 -42.58 -12.23 -52.95
CA ASN A 4 -41.30 -12.67 -53.37
C ASN A 4 -40.32 -12.61 -52.16
N TYR A 5 -40.09 -13.79 -51.59
CA TYR A 5 -39.08 -13.92 -50.58
C TYR A 5 -37.71 -13.98 -51.26
N ASN A 6 -36.94 -12.93 -51.11
CA ASN A 6 -35.59 -12.87 -51.62
C ASN A 6 -34.61 -13.54 -50.64
N PRO A 7 -34.19 -14.78 -50.93
CA PRO A 7 -33.37 -15.56 -49.99
C PRO A 7 -31.96 -14.96 -49.76
N PHE A 8 -31.56 -14.04 -50.66
CA PHE A 8 -30.25 -13.40 -50.56
C PHE A 8 -30.18 -12.34 -49.44
N LEU A 9 -31.29 -11.66 -49.11
CA LEU A 9 -31.33 -10.64 -48.06
C LEU A 9 -31.34 -11.28 -46.69
N SER A 10 -31.97 -12.45 -46.52
CA SER A 10 -32.07 -13.13 -45.23
C SER A 10 -30.73 -13.71 -44.75
N ARG A 11 -29.84 -14.08 -45.72
CA ARG A 11 -28.55 -14.65 -45.37
C ARG A 11 -27.55 -13.59 -44.90
N ARG A 12 -27.57 -12.42 -45.51
CA ARG A 12 -26.74 -11.27 -45.09
C ARG A 12 -27.22 -10.67 -43.77
N PHE A 13 -28.51 -10.66 -43.55
CA PHE A 13 -29.10 -10.20 -42.28
C PHE A 13 -28.80 -11.15 -41.12
N LYS A 14 -28.83 -12.44 -41.36
CA LYS A 14 -28.43 -13.47 -40.36
C LYS A 14 -26.95 -13.42 -40.01
N ILE A 15 -26.09 -13.13 -40.97
CA ILE A 15 -24.64 -12.97 -40.75
C ILE A 15 -24.38 -11.66 -39.97
N PHE A 16 -25.12 -10.59 -40.26
CA PHE A 16 -25.00 -9.33 -39.53
C PHE A 16 -25.49 -9.44 -38.08
N MET A 17 -26.59 -10.18 -37.84
CA MET A 17 -27.07 -10.47 -36.49
C MET A 17 -26.10 -11.38 -35.71
N LEU A 18 -25.44 -12.32 -36.39
CA LEU A 18 -24.44 -13.19 -35.75
C LEU A 18 -23.17 -12.42 -35.36
N PHE A 19 -22.80 -11.40 -36.16
CA PHE A 19 -21.63 -10.54 -35.87
C PHE A 19 -21.89 -9.55 -34.74
N LEU A 20 -23.12 -9.11 -34.56
CA LEU A 20 -23.52 -8.18 -33.47
C LEU A 20 -23.59 -8.88 -32.10
N SER A 21 -23.73 -10.21 -32.08
CA SER A 21 -23.77 -11.03 -30.85
C SER A 21 -22.40 -11.30 -30.21
N LEU A 22 -21.29 -10.99 -30.93
CA LEU A 22 -19.93 -11.27 -30.48
C LEU A 22 -19.27 -10.12 -29.68
N PHE A 23 -19.99 -8.99 -29.49
CA PHE A 23 -19.44 -7.82 -28.81
C PHE A 23 -19.88 -7.64 -27.36
N SER A 24 -20.48 -8.66 -26.71
CA SER A 24 -21.04 -8.55 -25.35
C SER A 24 -20.27 -9.32 -24.28
N PHE A 25 -18.94 -9.44 -24.39
CA PHE A 25 -18.11 -9.91 -23.27
C PHE A 25 -17.09 -8.85 -22.86
N GLY A 26 -17.60 -7.70 -22.43
CA GLY A 26 -16.83 -6.81 -21.60
C GLY A 26 -16.99 -7.27 -20.14
N CYS A 27 -16.25 -8.31 -19.72
CA CYS A 27 -16.01 -8.53 -18.31
C CYS A 27 -15.04 -7.44 -17.85
N SER A 28 -15.57 -6.38 -17.25
CA SER A 28 -14.78 -5.55 -16.35
C SER A 28 -14.57 -6.38 -15.09
N GLU A 29 -13.37 -6.97 -14.93
CA GLU A 29 -12.95 -7.50 -13.64
C GLU A 29 -12.90 -6.30 -12.68
N ILE A 30 -13.85 -6.27 -11.75
CA ILE A 30 -13.77 -5.37 -10.60
C ILE A 30 -12.73 -6.02 -9.69
N VAL A 31 -11.49 -5.52 -9.73
CA VAL A 31 -10.48 -5.85 -8.73
C VAL A 31 -10.85 -5.07 -7.48
N GLU A 32 -11.43 -5.76 -6.50
CA GLU A 32 -11.70 -5.21 -5.19
C GLU A 32 -10.39 -5.15 -4.40
N VAL A 33 -9.99 -3.94 -3.95
CA VAL A 33 -8.83 -3.73 -3.09
C VAL A 33 -9.25 -3.97 -1.65
N SER A 34 -8.48 -4.81 -0.93
CA SER A 34 -8.75 -5.10 0.48
C SER A 34 -8.62 -3.85 1.35
N ASP A 35 -9.61 -3.63 2.21
CA ASP A 35 -9.59 -2.53 3.18
C ASP A 35 -8.72 -2.92 4.39
N ILE A 36 -7.51 -2.37 4.44
CA ILE A 36 -6.53 -2.55 5.52
C ILE A 36 -6.58 -1.44 6.58
N SER A 37 -7.52 -0.51 6.48
CA SER A 37 -7.54 0.70 7.35
C SER A 37 -7.74 0.39 8.85
N ASN A 38 -8.30 -0.76 9.17
CA ASN A 38 -8.51 -1.22 10.54
C ASN A 38 -7.38 -2.12 11.07
N ASP A 39 -6.41 -2.47 10.22
CA ASP A 39 -5.25 -3.26 10.63
C ASP A 39 -4.25 -2.40 11.41
N GLN A 40 -3.49 -3.04 12.27
CA GLN A 40 -2.48 -2.38 13.09
C GLN A 40 -1.13 -3.06 12.90
N ILE A 41 -0.10 -2.24 12.64
CA ILE A 41 1.27 -2.75 12.50
C ILE A 41 1.81 -3.12 13.89
N GLU A 42 2.35 -4.32 14.00
CA GLU A 42 3.12 -4.77 15.15
C GLU A 42 4.57 -4.32 14.99
N ILE A 43 5.08 -3.57 15.96
CA ILE A 43 6.48 -3.12 15.98
C ILE A 43 7.36 -4.23 16.57
N ILE A 44 8.46 -4.54 15.87
CA ILE A 44 9.46 -5.47 16.34
C ILE A 44 10.61 -4.72 17.02
N ALA A 45 11.22 -3.72 16.35
CA ALA A 45 12.33 -2.92 16.89
C ALA A 45 12.47 -1.58 16.14
N PRO A 46 12.98 -0.50 16.78
CA PRO A 46 13.13 -0.31 18.22
C PRO A 46 11.76 -0.18 18.91
N THR A 47 11.63 -0.81 20.08
CA THR A 47 10.40 -0.74 20.88
C THR A 47 10.29 0.59 21.63
N ASN A 48 9.07 0.93 22.04
CA ASN A 48 8.79 2.19 22.68
C ASN A 48 9.61 2.40 23.97
N ASN A 49 10.18 3.59 24.11
CA ASN A 49 11.02 3.99 25.24
C ASN A 49 12.31 3.15 25.41
N SER A 50 12.80 2.50 24.37
CA SER A 50 14.08 1.79 24.41
C SER A 50 15.26 2.77 24.34
N THR A 51 16.36 2.39 24.99
CA THR A 51 17.66 3.06 24.90
C THR A 51 18.65 2.16 24.18
N LEU A 52 19.28 2.67 23.13
CA LEU A 52 20.23 1.96 22.31
C LEU A 52 21.65 2.52 22.52
N THR A 53 22.65 1.64 22.38
CA THR A 53 24.08 2.03 22.42
C THR A 53 24.78 1.79 21.10
N ILE A 54 24.00 1.61 20.02
CA ILE A 54 24.48 1.35 18.67
C ILE A 54 24.00 2.45 17.73
N GLU A 55 24.84 2.87 16.80
CA GLU A 55 24.49 3.90 15.81
C GLU A 55 23.73 3.35 14.60
N ASN A 56 23.99 2.11 14.21
CA ASN A 56 23.27 1.45 13.12
C ASN A 56 21.96 0.85 13.66
N VAL A 57 20.87 1.59 13.55
CA VAL A 57 19.57 1.19 14.06
C VAL A 57 18.81 0.39 13.01
N ASN A 58 18.36 -0.78 13.40
CA ASN A 58 17.47 -1.62 12.60
C ASN A 58 16.00 -1.35 12.99
N PHE A 59 15.26 -0.77 12.07
CA PHE A 59 13.80 -0.60 12.18
C PHE A 59 13.11 -1.81 11.58
N SER A 60 12.21 -2.45 12.31
CA SER A 60 11.50 -3.62 11.82
C SER A 60 10.10 -3.73 12.40
N TRP A 61 9.19 -4.27 11.61
CA TRP A 61 7.77 -4.43 11.94
C TRP A 61 7.18 -5.66 11.25
N GLY A 62 6.01 -6.07 11.73
CA GLY A 62 5.26 -7.15 11.12
C GLY A 62 4.58 -6.73 9.82
N SER A 63 4.47 -7.65 8.87
CA SER A 63 3.73 -7.42 7.64
C SER A 63 2.23 -7.34 7.87
N ILE A 64 1.56 -6.52 7.07
CA ILE A 64 0.10 -6.48 6.96
C ILE A 64 -0.30 -7.21 5.67
N GLU A 65 -1.26 -8.12 5.75
CA GLU A 65 -1.82 -8.80 4.59
C GLU A 65 -2.44 -7.76 3.63
N ASP A 66 -2.26 -7.93 2.34
CA ASP A 66 -2.72 -7.01 1.30
C ASP A 66 -2.12 -5.59 1.34
N ALA A 67 -1.09 -5.34 2.14
CA ALA A 67 -0.29 -4.13 2.04
C ALA A 67 0.68 -4.25 0.86
N GLU A 68 0.82 -3.17 0.10
CA GLU A 68 1.76 -3.09 -1.03
C GLU A 68 3.07 -2.42 -0.63
N GLN A 69 3.01 -1.52 0.34
CA GLN A 69 4.16 -0.73 0.80
C GLN A 69 3.95 -0.19 2.20
N TYR A 70 5.03 0.34 2.77
CA TYR A 70 5.05 0.93 4.10
C TYR A 70 5.65 2.33 4.05
N LYS A 71 4.99 3.29 4.69
CA LYS A 71 5.52 4.63 4.91
C LYS A 71 6.23 4.68 6.24
N LEU A 72 7.54 4.95 6.22
CA LEU A 72 8.41 5.07 7.38
C LEU A 72 8.87 6.51 7.55
N GLN A 73 8.73 7.05 8.76
CA GLN A 73 9.20 8.38 9.13
C GLN A 73 9.97 8.33 10.44
N ILE A 74 11.08 9.07 10.50
CA ILE A 74 11.92 9.25 11.69
C ILE A 74 12.16 10.73 11.88
N VAL A 75 11.96 11.21 13.09
CA VAL A 75 12.21 12.61 13.49
C VAL A 75 13.01 12.68 14.77
N THR A 76 13.58 13.83 15.05
CA THR A 76 14.23 14.15 16.32
C THR A 76 13.72 15.50 16.82
N PRO A 77 13.37 15.67 18.12
CA PRO A 77 13.21 14.60 19.11
C PRO A 77 11.85 13.88 19.02
N SER A 78 10.79 14.54 18.53
CA SER A 78 9.44 14.01 18.46
C SER A 78 8.65 14.61 17.30
N PHE A 79 7.51 14.00 16.92
CA PHE A 79 6.64 14.55 15.87
C PHE A 79 5.93 15.85 16.27
N GLU A 80 5.71 16.07 17.57
CA GLU A 80 5.11 17.30 18.08
C GLU A 80 6.09 18.48 18.05
N GLU A 81 7.38 18.20 18.32
CA GLU A 81 8.45 19.20 18.41
C GLU A 81 9.63 18.81 17.50
N ALA A 82 9.34 18.47 16.25
CA ALA A 82 10.37 18.02 15.31
C ALA A 82 11.33 19.16 14.96
N ASN A 83 12.59 19.05 15.43
CA ASN A 83 13.68 19.90 15.02
C ASN A 83 14.21 19.49 13.64
N GLN A 84 14.15 18.20 13.34
CA GLN A 84 14.61 17.64 12.08
C GLN A 84 13.80 16.42 11.70
N VAL A 85 13.40 16.36 10.42
CA VAL A 85 12.94 15.13 9.78
C VAL A 85 14.20 14.38 9.30
N VAL A 86 14.50 13.28 9.96
CA VAL A 86 15.69 12.46 9.69
C VAL A 86 15.49 11.56 8.50
N LEU A 87 14.27 11.02 8.36
CA LEU A 87 13.87 10.14 7.26
C LEU A 87 12.36 10.27 7.00
N ASP A 88 12.02 10.32 5.73
CA ASP A 88 10.65 10.17 5.23
C ASP A 88 10.72 9.36 3.93
N THR A 89 10.33 8.10 3.97
CA THR A 89 10.45 7.19 2.82
C THR A 89 9.29 6.22 2.76
N THR A 90 9.11 5.64 1.58
CA THR A 90 8.15 4.56 1.33
C THR A 90 8.91 3.36 0.80
N ILE A 91 8.71 2.19 1.40
CA ILE A 91 9.43 0.96 1.09
C ILE A 91 8.49 -0.24 1.05
N ILE A 92 8.87 -1.28 0.33
CA ILE A 92 8.12 -2.54 0.23
C ILE A 92 8.51 -3.48 1.38
N ALA A 93 9.78 -3.45 1.81
CA ALA A 93 10.29 -4.29 2.89
C ALA A 93 9.65 -3.92 4.25
N THR A 94 9.69 -4.84 5.19
CA THR A 94 9.25 -4.68 6.58
C THR A 94 10.40 -4.33 7.54
N GLY A 95 11.47 -3.80 7.01
CA GLY A 95 12.65 -3.39 7.77
C GLY A 95 13.49 -2.37 7.03
N PHE A 96 14.24 -1.57 7.80
CA PHE A 96 15.12 -0.53 7.29
C PHE A 96 16.26 -0.28 8.28
N ASN A 97 17.47 -0.07 7.77
CA ASN A 97 18.64 0.27 8.58
C ASN A 97 19.02 1.73 8.36
N LYS A 98 19.31 2.44 9.44
CA LYS A 98 19.76 3.84 9.41
C LYS A 98 20.83 4.09 10.46
N ASN A 99 21.91 4.75 10.05
CA ASN A 99 22.88 5.28 10.99
C ASN A 99 22.35 6.58 11.60
N LEU A 100 22.33 6.64 12.94
CA LEU A 100 21.85 7.78 13.72
C LEU A 100 22.88 8.09 14.82
N GLY A 101 23.10 9.37 15.12
CA GLY A 101 23.91 9.79 16.26
C GLY A 101 23.16 9.70 17.57
N ALA A 102 23.88 9.97 18.70
CA ALA A 102 23.26 10.07 20.01
C ALA A 102 22.15 11.13 20.03
N GLY A 103 21.07 10.84 20.71
CA GLY A 103 19.91 11.75 20.83
C GLY A 103 18.59 11.04 21.02
N ASP A 104 17.54 11.83 21.09
CA ASP A 104 16.17 11.37 21.22
C ASP A 104 15.49 11.36 19.86
N TYR A 105 14.74 10.29 19.58
CA TYR A 105 14.07 10.06 18.31
C TYR A 105 12.64 9.56 18.50
N GLN A 106 11.82 9.87 17.52
CA GLN A 106 10.53 9.23 17.32
C GLN A 106 10.45 8.69 15.89
N TRP A 107 9.87 7.51 15.74
CA TRP A 107 9.61 6.95 14.43
C TRP A 107 8.20 6.39 14.36
N ARG A 108 7.69 6.33 13.16
CA ARG A 108 6.37 5.77 12.90
C ARG A 108 6.32 5.10 11.54
N VAL A 109 5.44 4.13 11.44
CA VAL A 109 5.21 3.38 10.23
C VAL A 109 3.72 3.11 10.04
N ARG A 110 3.27 3.09 8.80
CA ARG A 110 1.95 2.64 8.39
C ARG A 110 2.04 1.80 7.13
N ALA A 111 1.07 0.89 6.96
CA ALA A 111 0.90 0.11 5.75
C ALA A 111 -0.02 0.84 4.77
N GLU A 112 0.24 0.68 3.48
CA GLU A 112 -0.53 1.30 2.41
C GLU A 112 -0.75 0.28 1.28
N ASN A 113 -1.92 0.33 0.63
CA ASN A 113 -2.18 -0.23 -0.68
C ASN A 113 -2.75 0.85 -1.60
N SER A 114 -3.28 0.50 -2.77
CA SER A 114 -3.74 1.48 -3.75
C SER A 114 -4.85 2.41 -3.23
N ASP A 115 -5.71 1.93 -2.32
CA ASP A 115 -6.92 2.64 -1.92
C ASP A 115 -6.99 2.94 -0.42
N TYR A 116 -6.25 2.19 0.41
CA TYR A 116 -6.35 2.23 1.87
C TYR A 116 -4.99 2.37 2.54
N GLN A 117 -5.02 2.86 3.76
CA GLN A 117 -3.85 2.94 4.64
C GLN A 117 -4.24 2.68 6.09
N THR A 118 -3.33 2.09 6.86
CA THR A 118 -3.50 1.95 8.31
C THR A 118 -3.22 3.28 9.00
N VAL A 119 -3.61 3.40 10.27
CA VAL A 119 -3.08 4.47 11.11
C VAL A 119 -1.57 4.28 11.31
N PHE A 120 -0.84 5.36 11.61
CA PHE A 120 0.55 5.27 12.01
C PHE A 120 0.68 4.61 13.38
N THR A 121 1.63 3.69 13.49
CA THR A 121 2.13 3.19 14.77
C THR A 121 3.42 3.92 15.11
N THR A 122 3.45 4.62 16.24
CA THR A 122 4.55 5.52 16.65
C THR A 122 5.28 4.96 17.86
N GLN A 123 6.62 5.03 17.84
CA GLN A 123 7.52 4.60 18.92
C GLN A 123 8.57 5.68 19.20
N SER A 124 8.96 5.81 20.43
CA SER A 124 10.06 6.67 20.88
C SER A 124 11.26 5.82 21.31
N PHE A 125 12.46 6.29 21.03
CA PHE A 125 13.70 5.67 21.50
C PHE A 125 14.80 6.71 21.65
N SER A 126 15.87 6.36 22.37
CA SER A 126 17.07 7.20 22.48
C SER A 126 18.32 6.40 22.11
N ILE A 127 19.35 7.11 21.69
CA ILE A 127 20.69 6.57 21.46
C ILE A 127 21.63 7.31 22.41
N GLU A 128 22.35 6.53 23.22
CA GLU A 128 23.40 6.98 24.12
C GLU A 128 24.77 6.63 23.56
N GLU A 129 25.77 7.51 23.82
CA GLU A 129 27.18 7.25 23.48
C GLU A 129 27.80 6.21 24.41
#